data_49250ee5919eb2b43592e4a8c965f8d2
#
_entry.id   49250ee5919eb2b43592e4a8c965f8d2
#
_cell.length_a   1.000
_cell.length_b   1.000
_cell.length_c   1.000
_cell.angle_alpha   90.00
_cell.angle_beta   90.00
_cell.angle_gamma   90.00
#
_symmetry.space_group_name_H-M   'P 1'
#
loop_
_entity.id
_entity.type
_entity.pdbx_description
1 polymer ?
#
loop_
_entity_poly.entity_id
_entity_poly.type
_entity_poly.pdbx_seq_one_letter_code
_entity_poly.pdbx_strand_id
1 'polypeptide(L)' 'MDIEYELIETYGVFDETESGWTREVNLISWNGREPKIDVRTWSPDHSKSAKIGTLSKDAARKLGQILVRITE' A
#
# COMPACT_ATOMS: atom_id res chain seq x y z
N MET A 1 3.54 8.23 21.19
CA MET A 1 4.46 8.68 20.15
C MET A 1 3.76 8.59 18.80
N ASP A 2 3.69 9.71 18.12
CA ASP A 2 2.99 9.77 16.83
C ASP A 2 3.84 9.16 15.74
N ILE A 3 3.20 8.37 14.88
CA ILE A 3 3.85 7.84 13.69
C ILE A 3 3.61 8.86 12.58
N GLU A 4 4.69 9.39 12.04
CA GLU A 4 4.60 10.34 10.95
C GLU A 4 4.88 9.61 9.63
N TYR A 5 4.14 10.00 8.60
CA TYR A 5 4.40 9.45 7.28
C TYR A 5 4.16 10.51 6.22
N GLU A 6 4.82 10.32 5.10
CA GLU A 6 4.62 11.18 3.95
C GLU A 6 4.25 10.32 2.75
N LEU A 7 3.11 10.60 2.13
CA LEU A 7 2.69 9.93 0.92
C LEU A 7 3.45 10.56 -0.25
N ILE A 8 4.39 9.82 -0.80
CA ILE A 8 5.23 10.31 -1.89
C ILE A 8 4.50 10.18 -3.22
N GLU A 9 3.88 9.01 -3.47
CA GLU A 9 3.18 8.75 -4.71
C GLU A 9 2.09 7.72 -4.50
N THR A 10 0.96 7.91 -5.15
CA THR A 10 -0.14 6.95 -5.15
C THR A 10 -0.07 6.14 -6.43
N TYR A 11 0.09 4.83 -6.29
CA TYR A 11 0.17 3.96 -7.46
C TYR A 11 -1.21 3.48 -7.90
N GLY A 12 -2.08 3.14 -6.96
CA GLY A 12 -3.44 2.76 -7.33
C GLY A 12 -4.21 2.05 -6.22
N VAL A 13 -5.51 1.96 -6.46
CA VAL A 13 -6.46 1.22 -5.62
C VAL A 13 -6.78 -0.07 -6.35
N PHE A 14 -6.65 -1.20 -5.68
CA PHE A 14 -6.92 -2.49 -6.32
C PHE A 14 -8.14 -3.20 -5.76
N ASP A 15 -8.76 -2.66 -4.71
CA ASP A 15 -9.97 -3.25 -4.13
C ASP A 15 -10.71 -2.21 -3.31
N GLU A 16 -12.04 -2.38 -3.20
CA GLU A 16 -12.88 -1.49 -2.42
C GLU A 16 -13.99 -2.30 -1.78
N THR A 17 -14.25 -2.06 -0.48
CA THR A 17 -15.29 -2.74 0.25
C THR A 17 -16.60 -1.96 0.15
N GLU A 18 -17.73 -2.61 0.54
CA GLU A 18 -19.04 -1.96 0.52
C GLU A 18 -19.09 -0.75 1.45
N SER A 19 -18.31 -0.75 2.53
CA SER A 19 -18.27 0.37 3.47
C SER A 19 -17.35 1.50 3.02
N GLY A 20 -16.75 1.38 1.83
CA GLY A 20 -15.91 2.44 1.27
C GLY A 20 -14.44 2.37 1.68
N TRP A 21 -14.01 1.29 2.35
CA TRP A 21 -12.59 1.07 2.60
C TRP A 21 -11.91 0.63 1.31
N THR A 22 -10.72 1.14 1.08
CA THR A 22 -9.96 0.80 -0.12
C THR A 22 -8.70 0.01 0.24
N ARG A 23 -8.22 -0.78 -0.72
CA ARG A 23 -6.89 -1.40 -0.62
C ARG A 23 -6.02 -0.77 -1.68
N GLU A 24 -4.91 -0.21 -1.23
CA GLU A 24 -4.10 0.66 -2.08
C GLU A 24 -2.63 0.31 -2.04
N VAL A 25 -1.98 0.61 -3.16
CA VAL A 25 -0.53 0.54 -3.28
C VAL A 25 -0.01 1.96 -3.42
N ASN A 26 0.85 2.36 -2.50
CA ASN A 26 1.41 3.70 -2.47
C ASN A 26 2.92 3.65 -2.19
N LEU A 27 3.60 4.74 -2.47
CA LEU A 27 4.99 4.92 -2.05
C LEU A 27 4.97 5.83 -0.84
N ILE A 28 5.39 5.31 0.30
CA ILE A 28 5.30 6.04 1.57
C ILE A 28 6.65 6.08 2.29
N SER A 29 6.99 7.27 2.80
CA SER A 29 8.13 7.45 3.69
C SER A 29 7.61 7.48 5.11
N TRP A 30 8.02 6.50 5.91
CA TRP A 30 7.63 6.39 7.31
C TRP A 30 8.71 6.99 8.21
N ASN A 31 8.31 7.95 9.06
CA ASN A 31 9.20 8.60 10.02
C ASN A 31 10.49 9.13 9.38
N GLY A 32 10.39 9.71 8.19
CA GLY A 32 11.51 10.29 7.49
C GLY A 32 12.49 9.27 6.89
N ARG A 33 12.13 8.00 6.88
CA ARG A 33 12.99 6.94 6.31
C ARG A 33 12.81 6.87 4.80
N GLU A 34 13.69 6.10 4.16
CA GLU A 34 13.61 5.90 2.72
C GLU A 34 12.23 5.36 2.32
N PRO A 35 11.61 5.94 1.28
CA PRO A 35 10.27 5.51 0.85
C PRO A 35 10.24 4.05 0.43
N LYS A 36 9.15 3.37 0.78
CA LYS A 36 8.94 1.97 0.42
C LYS A 36 7.56 1.80 -0.18
N ILE A 37 7.41 0.75 -0.96
CA ILE A 37 6.11 0.38 -1.53
C ILE A 37 5.26 -0.15 -0.39
N ASP A 38 4.12 0.50 -0.15
CA ASP A 38 3.24 0.19 0.96
C ASP A 38 1.91 -0.32 0.43
N VAL A 39 1.46 -1.45 0.96
CA VAL A 39 0.16 -2.02 0.63
C VAL A 39 -0.65 -2.06 1.91
N ARG A 40 -1.78 -1.37 1.90
CA ARG A 40 -2.65 -1.34 3.08
C ARG A 40 -4.09 -1.01 2.73
N THR A 41 -4.96 -1.26 3.70
CA THR A 41 -6.36 -0.89 3.64
C THR A 41 -6.52 0.49 4.27
N TRP A 42 -7.29 1.36 3.63
CA TRP A 42 -7.54 2.72 4.12
C TRP A 42 -9.03 2.94 4.33
N SER A 43 -9.38 3.67 5.42
CA SER A 43 -10.76 4.09 5.65
C SER A 43 -11.16 5.11 4.58
N PRO A 44 -12.48 5.35 4.37
CA PRO A 44 -12.94 6.30 3.34
C PRO A 44 -12.32 7.68 3.43
N ASP A 45 -12.06 8.17 4.64
CA ASP A 45 -11.45 9.48 4.86
C ASP A 45 -9.93 9.41 5.06
N HIS A 46 -9.34 8.22 4.90
CA HIS A 46 -7.90 7.97 5.09
C HIS A 46 -7.38 8.28 6.50
N SER A 47 -8.27 8.40 7.48
CA SER A 47 -7.86 8.65 8.87
C SER A 47 -7.37 7.38 9.57
N LYS A 48 -7.77 6.21 9.09
CA LYS A 48 -7.39 4.92 9.65
C LYS A 48 -6.85 4.02 8.55
N SER A 49 -5.90 3.18 8.90
CA SER A 49 -5.35 2.22 7.95
C SER A 49 -4.89 0.97 8.66
N ALA A 50 -4.83 -0.13 7.89
CA ALA A 50 -4.32 -1.40 8.37
C ALA A 50 -3.32 -1.94 7.36
N LYS A 51 -2.12 -2.25 7.83
CA LYS A 51 -1.03 -2.71 6.98
C LYS A 51 -1.30 -4.10 6.42
N ILE A 52 -1.10 -4.26 5.11
CA ILE A 52 -1.07 -5.55 4.46
C ILE A 52 0.39 -5.96 4.27
N GLY A 53 1.23 -5.05 3.77
CA GLY A 53 2.64 -5.34 3.65
C GLY A 53 3.45 -4.14 3.16
N THR A 54 4.75 -4.20 3.42
CA THR A 54 5.71 -3.20 2.92
C THR A 54 6.73 -3.96 2.09
N LEU A 55 6.98 -3.49 0.86
CA LEU A 55 7.77 -4.23 -0.10
C LEU A 55 8.89 -3.38 -0.69
N SER A 56 10.04 -4.01 -0.95
CA SER A 56 11.06 -3.43 -1.81
C SER A 56 10.58 -3.52 -3.25
N LYS A 57 11.24 -2.78 -4.15
CA LYS A 57 10.89 -2.86 -5.57
C LYS A 57 11.06 -4.27 -6.11
N ASP A 58 12.13 -4.96 -5.69
CA ASP A 58 12.39 -6.32 -6.15
C ASP A 58 11.32 -7.30 -5.67
N ALA A 59 10.96 -7.22 -4.39
CA ALA A 59 9.91 -8.07 -3.83
C ALA A 59 8.56 -7.79 -4.49
N ALA A 60 8.25 -6.52 -4.74
CA ALA A 60 7.00 -6.14 -5.39
C ALA A 60 6.92 -6.69 -6.81
N ARG A 61 8.03 -6.64 -7.57
CA ARG A 61 8.07 -7.18 -8.92
C ARG A 61 7.84 -8.68 -8.93
N LYS A 62 8.48 -9.40 -8.02
CA LYS A 62 8.33 -10.85 -7.92
C LYS A 62 6.91 -11.23 -7.51
N LEU A 63 6.34 -10.51 -6.55
CA LEU A 63 4.97 -10.72 -6.13
C LEU A 63 4.01 -10.51 -7.30
N GLY A 64 4.21 -9.42 -8.07
CA GLY A 64 3.38 -9.13 -9.23
C GLY A 64 3.43 -10.25 -10.26
N GLN A 65 4.61 -10.81 -10.52
CA GLN A 65 4.76 -11.93 -11.46
C GLN A 65 4.00 -13.15 -10.99
N ILE A 66 4.05 -13.45 -9.69
CA ILE A 66 3.33 -14.58 -9.12
C ILE A 66 1.82 -14.37 -9.26
N LEU A 67 1.34 -13.18 -8.90
CA LEU A 67 -0.09 -12.86 -8.94
C LEU A 67 -0.65 -12.93 -10.36
N VAL A 68 0.07 -12.40 -11.32
CA VAL A 68 -0.34 -12.47 -12.73
C VAL A 68 -0.44 -13.91 -13.17
N ARG A 69 0.57 -14.73 -12.83
CA ARG A 69 0.62 -16.13 -13.24
C ARG A 69 -0.55 -16.95 -12.69
N ILE A 70 -0.91 -16.75 -11.42
CA ILE A 70 -1.96 -17.57 -10.79
C ILE A 70 -3.37 -17.08 -11.14
N THR A 71 -3.51 -15.91 -11.74
CA THR A 71 -4.82 -15.35 -12.12
C THR A 71 -5.07 -15.38 -13.63
N GLU A 72 -4.13 -15.90 -14.40
CA GLU A 72 -4.31 -16.06 -15.85
C GLU A 72 -5.23 -17.21 -16.21
#